data_df574424911e60718c0872f315224174
#
_entry.id   df574424911e60718c0872f315224174
#
_cell.length_a   1.000
_cell.length_b   1.000
_cell.length_c   1.000
_cell.angle_alpha   90.00
_cell.angle_beta   90.00
_cell.angle_gamma   90.00
#
_symmetry.space_group_name_H-M   'P 1'
#
loop_
_entity.id
_entity.type
_entity.pdbx_description
1 polymer ?
#
loop_
_entity_poly.entity_id
_entity_poly.type
_entity_poly.pdbx_seq_one_letter_code
_entity_poly.pdbx_strand_id
1 'polypeptide(L)'
;MTPPASQTAPKTAANSAAWTPPWPGTQADGTAKLEHNGQVYELPVIVGTEGERALDIARLRAQTGLITLDEGFVNTGSSASAITYLDGEQGILRYRGYPIEVLAERCDFVEVAYLLIEGELPSAEQLDAFRTSLSRHTMIHEEMRSFYGGFPRDAHPMAIAGSVVGALSTFYQDSLDVRDPRQVEVSVHRLLAKLPTIAAYSHKKSCGQPLMYPRNDL
;
A
#
# COMPACT_ATOMS: atom_id res chain seq x y z
N MET A 1 42.22 -47.19 -12.07
CA MET A 1 41.32 -46.04 -12.10
C MET A 1 39.98 -46.50 -11.56
N THR A 2 39.71 -46.13 -10.31
CA THR A 2 38.50 -46.52 -9.58
C THR A 2 37.43 -45.40 -9.83
N PRO A 3 36.16 -45.72 -10.14
CA PRO A 3 35.13 -44.72 -10.35
C PRO A 3 34.74 -44.07 -9.02
N PRO A 4 34.36 -42.78 -9.03
CA PRO A 4 33.98 -42.10 -7.82
C PRO A 4 32.62 -42.53 -7.28
N ALA A 5 32.53 -42.57 -5.96
CA ALA A 5 31.38 -43.00 -5.19
C ALA A 5 30.12 -42.17 -5.48
N SER A 6 29.02 -42.87 -5.65
CA SER A 6 27.63 -42.34 -5.72
C SER A 6 27.33 -41.51 -4.48
N GLN A 7 27.11 -40.23 -4.68
CA GLN A 7 26.54 -39.34 -3.65
C GLN A 7 25.04 -39.65 -3.54
N THR A 8 24.67 -40.24 -2.42
CA THR A 8 23.27 -40.42 -2.00
C THR A 8 22.59 -39.07 -1.81
N ALA A 9 21.51 -38.87 -2.54
CA ALA A 9 20.65 -37.72 -2.40
C ALA A 9 20.11 -37.57 -0.96
N PRO A 10 20.01 -36.37 -0.42
CA PRO A 10 19.43 -36.17 0.90
C PRO A 10 17.94 -36.55 0.87
N LYS A 11 17.54 -37.41 1.79
CA LYS A 11 16.14 -37.76 2.04
C LYS A 11 15.40 -36.50 2.48
N THR A 12 14.45 -36.09 1.70
CA THR A 12 13.49 -35.03 2.03
C THR A 12 12.67 -35.49 3.24
N ALA A 13 12.96 -34.96 4.42
CA ALA A 13 12.10 -35.11 5.58
C ALA A 13 10.79 -34.35 5.28
N ALA A 14 9.72 -35.12 5.11
CA ALA A 14 8.37 -34.58 5.02
C ALA A 14 8.02 -33.92 6.37
N ASN A 15 8.10 -32.60 6.45
CA ASN A 15 7.61 -31.85 7.58
C ASN A 15 6.09 -31.68 7.37
N SER A 16 5.29 -32.48 8.07
CA SER A 16 3.83 -32.61 7.93
C SER A 16 3.03 -31.50 8.65
N ALA A 17 3.63 -30.35 8.87
CA ALA A 17 2.82 -29.19 9.22
C ALA A 17 2.21 -28.64 7.92
N ALA A 18 0.87 -28.64 7.83
CA ALA A 18 0.17 -28.07 6.69
C ALA A 18 0.66 -26.63 6.49
N TRP A 19 1.22 -26.35 5.30
CA TRP A 19 1.64 -24.99 4.96
C TRP A 19 0.42 -24.06 4.98
N THR A 20 0.52 -22.96 5.70
CA THR A 20 -0.50 -21.91 5.77
C THR A 20 -0.02 -20.68 5.03
N PRO A 21 -0.86 -20.10 4.16
CA PRO A 21 -0.52 -18.85 3.48
C PRO A 21 -0.24 -17.73 4.48
N PRO A 22 0.80 -16.91 4.26
CA PRO A 22 1.15 -15.84 5.18
C PRO A 22 0.25 -14.60 5.09
N TRP A 23 -0.69 -14.56 4.12
CA TRP A 23 -1.54 -13.39 3.88
C TRP A 23 -2.94 -13.61 4.45
N PRO A 24 -3.49 -12.60 5.18
CA PRO A 24 -4.86 -12.67 5.72
C PRO A 24 -5.91 -12.92 4.63
N GLY A 25 -6.89 -13.76 4.91
CA GLY A 25 -7.99 -14.07 4.00
C GLY A 25 -7.65 -15.03 2.86
N THR A 26 -6.40 -15.45 2.71
CA THR A 26 -6.01 -16.46 1.71
C THR A 26 -6.09 -17.88 2.26
N GLN A 27 -6.35 -18.86 1.40
CA GLN A 27 -6.43 -20.27 1.73
C GLN A 27 -5.43 -21.08 0.88
N ALA A 28 -4.97 -22.19 1.42
CA ALA A 28 -4.20 -23.17 0.65
C ALA A 28 -5.15 -24.02 -0.21
N ASP A 29 -4.82 -24.19 -1.50
CA ASP A 29 -5.58 -24.99 -2.48
C ASP A 29 -4.69 -26.04 -3.13
N GLY A 30 -3.98 -26.81 -2.32
CA GLY A 30 -3.11 -27.88 -2.79
C GLY A 30 -1.76 -27.37 -3.30
N THR A 31 -1.17 -28.12 -4.23
CA THR A 31 0.15 -27.87 -4.81
C THR A 31 0.13 -28.05 -6.32
N ALA A 32 0.90 -27.25 -7.03
CA ALA A 32 1.26 -27.48 -8.42
C ALA A 32 2.63 -28.13 -8.52
N LYS A 33 2.87 -28.94 -9.53
CA LYS A 33 4.14 -29.64 -9.75
C LYS A 33 4.93 -28.99 -10.87
N LEU A 34 6.17 -28.63 -10.56
CA LEU A 34 7.17 -28.17 -11.51
C LEU A 34 8.21 -29.25 -11.70
N GLU A 35 8.39 -29.77 -12.90
CA GLU A 35 9.47 -30.69 -13.23
C GLU A 35 10.64 -29.93 -13.87
N HIS A 36 11.83 -30.09 -13.32
CA HIS A 36 13.05 -29.50 -13.85
C HIS A 36 14.23 -30.46 -13.64
N ASN A 37 14.98 -30.76 -14.70
CA ASN A 37 16.14 -31.69 -14.69
C ASN A 37 15.83 -33.05 -14.08
N GLY A 38 14.64 -33.62 -14.35
CA GLY A 38 14.21 -34.92 -13.84
C GLY A 38 13.83 -34.93 -12.36
N GLN A 39 13.75 -33.77 -11.72
CA GLN A 39 13.24 -33.60 -10.35
C GLN A 39 11.90 -32.86 -10.35
N VAL A 40 11.00 -33.31 -9.46
CA VAL A 40 9.68 -32.70 -9.28
C VAL A 40 9.68 -31.86 -8.01
N TYR A 41 9.26 -30.60 -8.15
CA TYR A 41 9.12 -29.64 -7.07
C TYR A 41 7.64 -29.32 -6.88
N GLU A 42 7.19 -29.30 -5.63
CA GLU A 42 5.83 -28.91 -5.29
C GLU A 42 5.79 -27.44 -4.86
N LEU A 43 4.96 -26.65 -5.55
CA LEU A 43 4.73 -25.26 -5.27
C LEU A 43 3.33 -25.09 -4.69
N PRO A 44 3.17 -24.45 -3.52
CA PRO A 44 1.84 -24.22 -2.93
C PRO A 44 0.95 -23.38 -3.86
N VAL A 45 -0.33 -23.71 -3.92
CA VAL A 45 -1.36 -22.88 -4.56
C VAL A 45 -2.10 -22.13 -3.48
N ILE A 46 -2.30 -20.83 -3.71
CA ILE A 46 -3.00 -19.90 -2.84
C ILE A 46 -4.26 -19.47 -3.56
N VAL A 47 -5.37 -19.39 -2.81
CA VAL A 47 -6.64 -18.83 -3.30
C VAL A 47 -6.97 -17.59 -2.48
N GLY A 48 -7.22 -16.48 -3.16
CA GLY A 48 -7.72 -15.24 -2.58
C GLY A 48 -9.22 -15.30 -2.27
N THR A 49 -9.73 -14.32 -1.55
CA THR A 49 -11.15 -14.22 -1.16
C THR A 49 -12.11 -14.09 -2.35
N GLU A 50 -11.64 -13.59 -3.48
CA GLU A 50 -12.40 -13.46 -4.73
C GLU A 50 -12.20 -14.64 -5.68
N GLY A 51 -11.50 -15.70 -5.24
CA GLY A 51 -11.32 -16.95 -5.98
C GLY A 51 -10.13 -16.98 -6.93
N GLU A 52 -9.33 -15.92 -7.01
CA GLU A 52 -8.09 -15.91 -7.80
C GLU A 52 -7.07 -16.89 -7.22
N ARG A 53 -6.40 -17.62 -8.11
CA ARG A 53 -5.40 -18.64 -7.76
C ARG A 53 -4.02 -18.20 -8.16
N ALA A 54 -3.06 -18.30 -7.23
CA ALA A 54 -1.67 -17.97 -7.47
C ALA A 54 -0.75 -19.10 -7.02
N LEU A 55 0.40 -19.23 -7.67
CA LEU A 55 1.48 -20.10 -7.22
C LEU A 55 2.39 -19.34 -6.26
N ASP A 56 2.64 -19.88 -5.08
CA ASP A 56 3.69 -19.35 -4.21
C ASP A 56 5.06 -19.79 -4.72
N ILE A 57 5.78 -18.86 -5.30
CA ILE A 57 7.13 -19.07 -5.85
C ILE A 57 8.25 -18.61 -4.91
N ALA A 58 7.97 -18.25 -3.66
CA ALA A 58 8.94 -17.69 -2.72
C ALA A 58 10.18 -18.61 -2.56
N ARG A 59 9.99 -19.92 -2.64
CA ARG A 59 11.08 -20.91 -2.51
C ARG A 59 11.63 -21.41 -3.84
N LEU A 60 11.07 -21.01 -4.98
CA LEU A 60 11.44 -21.52 -6.31
C LEU A 60 12.95 -21.40 -6.57
N ARG A 61 13.52 -20.22 -6.41
CA ARG A 61 14.94 -19.98 -6.67
C ARG A 61 15.86 -20.80 -5.76
N ALA A 62 15.53 -20.91 -4.48
CA ALA A 62 16.33 -21.64 -3.52
C ALA A 62 16.34 -23.16 -3.79
N GLN A 63 15.24 -23.70 -4.31
CA GLN A 63 15.09 -25.13 -4.59
C GLN A 63 15.61 -25.53 -5.97
N THR A 64 15.46 -24.69 -6.97
CA THR A 64 15.68 -25.05 -8.38
C THR A 64 16.77 -24.23 -9.06
N GLY A 65 17.17 -23.09 -8.52
CA GLY A 65 17.98 -22.06 -9.19
C GLY A 65 17.22 -21.23 -10.22
N LEU A 66 15.98 -21.58 -10.55
CA LEU A 66 15.16 -20.88 -11.53
C LEU A 66 14.55 -19.60 -10.92
N ILE A 67 14.30 -18.61 -11.80
CA ILE A 67 13.46 -17.44 -11.54
C ILE A 67 12.31 -17.42 -12.54
N THR A 68 11.25 -16.70 -12.23
CA THR A 68 10.20 -16.37 -13.21
C THR A 68 10.58 -15.11 -13.98
N LEU A 69 10.21 -15.06 -15.26
CA LEU A 69 10.33 -13.88 -16.09
C LEU A 69 8.94 -13.56 -16.64
N ASP A 70 8.43 -12.37 -16.26
CA ASP A 70 7.12 -11.87 -16.67
C ASP A 70 7.24 -10.34 -16.82
N GLU A 71 7.40 -9.88 -18.06
CA GLU A 71 7.54 -8.45 -18.35
C GLU A 71 6.21 -7.74 -18.10
N GLY A 72 6.22 -6.77 -17.17
CA GLY A 72 5.04 -5.97 -16.83
C GLY A 72 4.07 -6.65 -15.87
N PHE A 73 4.43 -7.78 -15.27
CA PHE A 73 3.63 -8.51 -14.27
C PHE A 73 2.23 -8.91 -14.77
N VAL A 74 2.11 -9.27 -16.06
CA VAL A 74 0.81 -9.62 -16.67
C VAL A 74 0.20 -10.88 -16.06
N ASN A 75 1.05 -11.87 -15.70
CA ASN A 75 0.64 -13.14 -15.12
C ASN A 75 1.19 -13.35 -13.70
N THR A 76 1.69 -12.30 -13.06
CA THR A 76 2.35 -12.40 -11.77
C THR A 76 1.66 -11.51 -10.75
N GLY A 77 1.10 -12.11 -9.70
CA GLY A 77 0.67 -11.39 -8.50
C GLY A 77 1.89 -10.86 -7.75
N SER A 78 2.10 -9.55 -7.73
CA SER A 78 3.25 -8.92 -7.08
C SER A 78 3.09 -8.76 -5.57
N SER A 79 1.84 -8.72 -5.09
CA SER A 79 1.50 -8.55 -3.67
C SER A 79 0.08 -9.06 -3.38
N ALA A 80 -0.20 -9.35 -2.12
CA ALA A 80 -1.55 -9.55 -1.62
C ALA A 80 -2.04 -8.26 -0.94
N SER A 81 -3.30 -7.91 -1.16
CA SER A 81 -3.93 -6.73 -0.55
C SER A 81 -5.28 -7.11 0.05
N ALA A 82 -5.52 -6.68 1.29
CA ALA A 82 -6.84 -6.75 1.94
C ALA A 82 -7.60 -5.41 1.82
N ILE A 83 -7.05 -4.44 1.08
CA ILE A 83 -7.60 -3.08 1.00
C ILE A 83 -8.46 -2.92 -0.25
N THR A 84 -7.93 -3.31 -1.41
CA THR A 84 -8.55 -3.04 -2.70
C THR A 84 -8.65 -4.32 -3.52
N TYR A 85 -9.81 -4.56 -4.10
CA TYR A 85 -10.01 -5.51 -5.18
C TYR A 85 -10.40 -4.75 -6.45
N LEU A 86 -9.72 -5.07 -7.55
CA LEU A 86 -9.97 -4.48 -8.87
C LEU A 86 -10.02 -5.58 -9.92
N ASP A 87 -11.14 -5.68 -10.62
CA ASP A 87 -11.29 -6.44 -11.85
C ASP A 87 -11.59 -5.48 -13.01
N GLY A 88 -10.57 -5.22 -13.82
CA GLY A 88 -10.68 -4.30 -14.96
C GLY A 88 -11.51 -4.86 -16.11
N GLU A 89 -11.64 -6.18 -16.27
CA GLU A 89 -12.42 -6.81 -17.33
C GLU A 89 -13.91 -6.73 -17.01
N GLN A 90 -14.29 -6.94 -15.75
CA GLN A 90 -15.69 -6.86 -15.31
C GLN A 90 -16.07 -5.44 -14.83
N GLY A 91 -15.11 -4.53 -14.72
CA GLY A 91 -15.35 -3.16 -14.23
C GLY A 91 -15.72 -3.12 -12.73
N ILE A 92 -15.19 -4.05 -11.93
CA ILE A 92 -15.47 -4.15 -10.50
C ILE A 92 -14.35 -3.50 -9.70
N LEU A 93 -14.70 -2.59 -8.79
CA LEU A 93 -13.79 -2.02 -7.80
C LEU A 93 -14.43 -2.11 -6.41
N ARG A 94 -13.69 -2.64 -5.44
CA ARG A 94 -14.11 -2.70 -4.04
C ARG A 94 -13.02 -2.19 -3.11
N TYR A 95 -13.42 -1.44 -2.10
CA TYR A 95 -12.56 -1.04 -0.99
C TYR A 95 -13.00 -1.75 0.28
N ARG A 96 -12.12 -2.54 0.90
CA ARG A 96 -12.42 -3.36 2.08
C ARG A 96 -13.69 -4.21 1.93
N GLY A 97 -13.98 -4.66 0.69
CA GLY A 97 -15.18 -5.42 0.35
C GLY A 97 -16.41 -4.60 -0.04
N TYR A 98 -16.43 -3.29 0.21
CA TYR A 98 -17.53 -2.40 -0.19
C TYR A 98 -17.42 -2.02 -1.67
N PRO A 99 -18.50 -2.16 -2.47
CA PRO A 99 -18.51 -1.71 -3.86
C PRO A 99 -18.28 -0.20 -3.95
N ILE A 100 -17.50 0.24 -4.95
CA ILE A 100 -17.15 1.66 -5.10
C ILE A 100 -18.39 2.53 -5.34
N GLU A 101 -19.41 2.01 -6.03
CA GLU A 101 -20.65 2.71 -6.30
C GLU A 101 -21.38 3.10 -5.02
N VAL A 102 -21.41 2.16 -4.05
CA VAL A 102 -22.05 2.40 -2.74
C VAL A 102 -21.28 3.45 -1.94
N LEU A 103 -19.96 3.38 -1.96
CA LEU A 103 -19.12 4.36 -1.26
C LEU A 103 -19.25 5.76 -1.89
N ALA A 104 -19.28 5.84 -3.24
CA ALA A 104 -19.42 7.10 -3.95
C ALA A 104 -20.77 7.79 -3.70
N GLU A 105 -21.85 7.01 -3.52
CA GLU A 105 -23.19 7.55 -3.29
C GLU A 105 -23.46 7.92 -1.83
N ARG A 106 -22.85 7.20 -0.86
CA ARG A 106 -23.27 7.25 0.54
C ARG A 106 -22.22 7.76 1.52
N CYS A 107 -20.95 7.80 1.11
CA CYS A 107 -19.85 8.17 1.98
C CYS A 107 -19.15 9.42 1.47
N ASP A 108 -18.63 10.21 2.38
CA ASP A 108 -17.71 11.30 2.03
C ASP A 108 -16.24 10.82 2.02
N PHE A 109 -15.34 11.72 1.63
CA PHE A 109 -13.91 11.43 1.55
C PHE A 109 -13.33 10.96 2.88
N VAL A 110 -13.77 11.56 4.01
CA VAL A 110 -13.22 11.28 5.34
C VAL A 110 -13.64 9.88 5.82
N GLU A 111 -14.89 9.49 5.54
CA GLU A 111 -15.40 8.15 5.84
C GLU A 111 -14.67 7.08 5.04
N VAL A 112 -14.44 7.31 3.74
CA VAL A 112 -13.70 6.38 2.89
C VAL A 112 -12.22 6.32 3.30
N ALA A 113 -11.60 7.43 3.67
CA ALA A 113 -10.24 7.45 4.19
C ALA A 113 -10.12 6.62 5.48
N TYR A 114 -11.07 6.79 6.41
CA TYR A 114 -11.14 5.98 7.62
C TYR A 114 -11.28 4.49 7.30
N LEU A 115 -12.23 4.12 6.41
CA LEU A 115 -12.42 2.74 5.96
C LEU A 115 -11.13 2.11 5.45
N LEU A 116 -10.38 2.81 4.61
CA LEU A 116 -9.13 2.28 4.02
C LEU A 116 -8.03 2.07 5.08
N ILE A 117 -7.96 2.94 6.08
CA ILE A 117 -6.94 2.90 7.15
C ILE A 117 -7.32 1.86 8.20
N GLU A 118 -8.54 1.96 8.76
CA GLU A 118 -8.98 1.17 9.90
C GLU A 118 -9.60 -0.18 9.50
N GLY A 119 -10.07 -0.32 8.25
CA GLY A 119 -10.62 -1.56 7.70
C GLY A 119 -12.14 -1.67 7.74
N GLU A 120 -12.83 -0.84 8.51
CA GLU A 120 -14.29 -0.80 8.65
C GLU A 120 -14.81 0.64 8.56
N LEU A 121 -16.07 0.82 8.19
CA LEU A 121 -16.69 2.14 8.19
C LEU A 121 -16.82 2.66 9.64
N PRO A 122 -16.59 3.97 9.87
CA PRO A 122 -16.63 4.53 11.20
C PRO A 122 -18.04 4.59 11.77
N SER A 123 -18.17 4.42 13.09
CA SER A 123 -19.37 4.90 13.81
C SER A 123 -19.41 6.45 13.78
N ALA A 124 -20.59 7.03 14.14
CA ALA A 124 -20.72 8.48 14.21
C ALA A 124 -19.69 9.13 15.16
N GLU A 125 -19.41 8.48 16.29
CA GLU A 125 -18.44 8.95 17.28
C GLU A 125 -17.00 8.86 16.77
N GLN A 126 -16.66 7.76 16.09
CA GLN A 126 -15.33 7.57 15.47
C GLN A 126 -15.10 8.58 14.35
N LEU A 127 -16.11 8.82 13.52
CA LEU A 127 -16.04 9.81 12.44
C LEU A 127 -15.82 11.22 12.98
N ASP A 128 -16.54 11.62 14.03
CA ASP A 128 -16.39 12.93 14.66
C ASP A 128 -14.99 13.11 15.27
N ALA A 129 -14.50 12.08 15.98
CA ALA A 129 -13.14 12.08 16.53
C ALA A 129 -12.08 12.18 15.43
N PHE A 130 -12.24 11.44 14.32
CA PHE A 130 -11.32 11.47 13.20
C PHE A 130 -11.33 12.82 12.49
N ARG A 131 -12.50 13.39 12.20
CA ARG A 131 -12.65 14.75 11.64
C ARG A 131 -12.02 15.82 12.54
N THR A 132 -12.25 15.73 13.85
CA THR A 132 -11.62 16.63 14.83
C THR A 132 -10.10 16.51 14.81
N SER A 133 -9.56 15.29 14.71
CA SER A 133 -8.12 15.09 14.58
C SER A 133 -7.57 15.71 13.30
N LEU A 134 -8.22 15.49 12.16
CA LEU A 134 -7.79 16.07 10.88
C LEU A 134 -7.83 17.61 10.92
N SER A 135 -8.90 18.20 11.44
CA SER A 135 -9.05 19.67 11.52
C SER A 135 -7.92 20.35 12.30
N ARG A 136 -7.36 19.68 13.29
CA ARG A 136 -6.23 20.19 14.08
C ARG A 136 -4.89 20.13 13.36
N HIS A 137 -4.79 19.42 12.24
CA HIS A 137 -3.54 19.19 11.50
C HIS A 137 -3.50 19.86 10.12
N THR A 138 -4.50 20.63 9.72
CA THR A 138 -4.61 21.27 8.38
C THR A 138 -3.52 22.29 8.09
N MET A 139 -3.05 23.01 9.13
CA MET A 139 -2.00 24.02 9.00
C MET A 139 -0.63 23.38 8.74
N ILE A 140 0.14 23.94 7.82
CA ILE A 140 1.56 23.65 7.66
C ILE A 140 2.39 24.58 8.55
N HIS A 141 3.63 24.17 8.86
CA HIS A 141 4.55 25.01 9.65
C HIS A 141 4.78 26.35 8.95
N GLU A 142 4.80 27.47 9.71
CA GLU A 142 4.86 28.81 9.13
C GLU A 142 6.11 29.03 8.27
N GLU A 143 7.26 28.49 8.67
CA GLU A 143 8.50 28.60 7.90
C GLU A 143 8.45 27.88 6.54
N MET A 144 7.54 26.92 6.34
CA MET A 144 7.34 26.30 5.04
C MET A 144 6.81 27.28 3.99
N ARG A 145 6.21 28.40 4.39
CA ARG A 145 5.81 29.47 3.46
C ARG A 145 7.03 30.07 2.76
N SER A 146 8.14 30.23 3.48
CA SER A 146 9.41 30.67 2.90
C SER A 146 9.95 29.66 1.90
N PHE A 147 9.77 28.36 2.17
CA PHE A 147 10.14 27.28 1.24
C PHE A 147 9.39 27.40 -0.10
N TYR A 148 8.08 27.72 -0.06
CA TYR A 148 7.31 28.03 -1.28
C TYR A 148 7.88 29.25 -2.03
N GLY A 149 8.44 30.22 -1.32
CA GLY A 149 9.09 31.40 -1.91
C GLY A 149 10.23 31.08 -2.85
N GLY A 150 10.96 30.00 -2.57
CA GLY A 150 12.11 29.53 -3.34
C GLY A 150 11.79 28.89 -4.70
N PHE A 151 10.55 28.46 -4.94
CA PHE A 151 10.19 27.87 -6.23
C PHE A 151 9.99 28.93 -7.32
N PRO A 152 10.43 28.66 -8.58
CA PRO A 152 10.09 29.50 -9.73
C PRO A 152 8.58 29.58 -9.95
N ARG A 153 8.12 30.66 -10.59
CA ARG A 153 6.69 30.86 -10.86
C ARG A 153 6.14 29.91 -11.93
N ASP A 154 6.98 29.47 -12.84
CA ASP A 154 6.68 28.53 -13.92
C ASP A 154 6.88 27.07 -13.52
N ALA A 155 7.23 26.79 -12.26
CA ALA A 155 7.33 25.42 -11.75
C ALA A 155 5.97 24.73 -11.76
N HIS A 156 5.95 23.48 -12.22
CA HIS A 156 4.71 22.68 -12.21
C HIS A 156 4.21 22.45 -10.79
N PRO A 157 2.92 22.70 -10.47
CA PRO A 157 2.39 22.63 -9.10
C PRO A 157 2.55 21.25 -8.46
N MET A 158 2.55 20.15 -9.25
CA MET A 158 2.80 18.80 -8.72
C MET A 158 4.24 18.62 -8.26
N ALA A 159 5.21 19.22 -8.95
CA ALA A 159 6.62 19.19 -8.53
C ALA A 159 6.81 19.95 -7.21
N ILE A 160 6.16 21.11 -7.08
CA ILE A 160 6.14 21.89 -5.83
C ILE A 160 5.50 21.04 -4.71
N ALA A 161 4.32 20.47 -4.95
CA ALA A 161 3.61 19.66 -3.94
C ALA A 161 4.46 18.46 -3.48
N GLY A 162 5.08 17.70 -4.39
CA GLY A 162 5.96 16.58 -4.05
C GLY A 162 7.18 17.00 -3.22
N SER A 163 7.81 18.14 -3.57
CA SER A 163 8.94 18.68 -2.82
C SER A 163 8.54 19.11 -1.41
N VAL A 164 7.37 19.72 -1.26
CA VAL A 164 6.84 20.17 0.05
C VAL A 164 6.46 18.99 0.93
N VAL A 165 5.84 17.93 0.37
CA VAL A 165 5.55 16.70 1.10
C VAL A 165 6.85 16.06 1.62
N GLY A 166 7.88 15.98 0.78
CA GLY A 166 9.21 15.50 1.21
C GLY A 166 9.82 16.34 2.34
N ALA A 167 9.64 17.68 2.27
CA ALA A 167 10.14 18.59 3.28
C ALA A 167 9.41 18.49 4.63
N LEU A 168 8.18 17.92 4.69
CA LEU A 168 7.45 17.77 5.96
C LEU A 168 8.27 17.03 7.02
N SER A 169 9.08 16.02 6.61
CA SER A 169 9.91 15.26 7.52
C SER A 169 10.94 16.10 8.28
N THR A 170 11.34 17.26 7.75
CA THR A 170 12.29 18.17 8.41
C THR A 170 11.62 19.04 9.48
N PHE A 171 10.30 19.21 9.43
CA PHE A 171 9.52 20.00 10.36
C PHE A 171 8.80 19.17 11.44
N TYR A 172 8.57 17.88 11.17
CA TYR A 172 7.82 16.97 12.05
C TYR A 172 8.66 15.74 12.40
N GLN A 173 9.68 15.94 13.24
CA GLN A 173 10.63 14.89 13.63
C GLN A 173 10.07 13.88 14.63
N ASP A 174 8.89 14.15 15.20
CA ASP A 174 8.18 13.30 16.17
C ASP A 174 7.39 12.15 15.53
N SER A 175 7.48 11.98 14.22
CA SER A 175 6.70 10.99 13.46
C SER A 175 7.49 10.41 12.26
N LEU A 176 8.78 10.12 12.48
CA LEU A 176 9.66 9.57 11.44
C LEU A 176 9.86 8.06 11.53
N ASP A 177 9.60 7.44 12.67
CA ASP A 177 9.75 5.99 12.85
C ASP A 177 8.51 5.26 12.33
N VAL A 178 8.65 4.67 11.13
CA VAL A 178 7.60 3.87 10.48
C VAL A 178 7.32 2.53 11.18
N ARG A 179 8.08 2.17 12.22
CA ARG A 179 7.88 0.95 13.02
C ARG A 179 7.10 1.23 14.29
N ASP A 180 7.01 2.49 14.70
CA ASP A 180 6.18 2.91 15.83
C ASP A 180 4.75 3.18 15.37
N PRO A 181 3.75 2.35 15.76
CA PRO A 181 2.37 2.52 15.33
C PRO A 181 1.78 3.90 15.64
N ARG A 182 2.19 4.53 16.77
CA ARG A 182 1.71 5.86 17.16
C ARG A 182 2.24 6.93 16.22
N GLN A 183 3.52 6.84 15.83
CA GLN A 183 4.09 7.77 14.87
C GLN A 183 3.51 7.60 13.48
N VAL A 184 3.19 6.36 13.09
CA VAL A 184 2.48 6.07 11.84
C VAL A 184 1.09 6.71 11.85
N GLU A 185 0.30 6.53 12.91
CA GLU A 185 -1.02 7.13 13.05
C GLU A 185 -0.97 8.66 12.92
N VAL A 186 -0.06 9.31 13.67
CA VAL A 186 0.13 10.76 13.60
C VAL A 186 0.54 11.20 12.18
N SER A 187 1.42 10.45 11.51
CA SER A 187 1.85 10.75 10.14
C SER A 187 0.71 10.66 9.15
N VAL A 188 -0.14 9.65 9.28
CA VAL A 188 -1.34 9.46 8.43
C VAL A 188 -2.28 10.64 8.59
N HIS A 189 -2.64 11.01 9.82
CA HIS A 189 -3.52 12.16 10.10
C HIS A 189 -2.93 13.47 9.57
N ARG A 190 -1.63 13.71 9.78
CA ARG A 190 -0.93 14.90 9.27
C ARG A 190 -0.93 14.96 7.75
N LEU A 191 -0.62 13.86 7.07
CA LEU A 191 -0.61 13.84 5.61
C LEU A 191 -2.00 14.08 5.03
N LEU A 192 -3.02 13.37 5.51
CA LEU A 192 -4.40 13.57 5.07
C LEU A 192 -4.85 15.02 5.24
N ALA A 193 -4.58 15.61 6.42
CA ALA A 193 -5.02 16.97 6.74
C ALA A 193 -4.24 18.04 5.99
N LYS A 194 -2.92 17.87 5.76
CA LYS A 194 -2.06 18.89 5.16
C LYS A 194 -2.05 18.87 3.62
N LEU A 195 -2.32 17.72 3.00
CA LEU A 195 -2.29 17.60 1.54
C LEU A 195 -3.21 18.61 0.82
N PRO A 196 -4.45 18.86 1.26
CA PRO A 196 -5.29 19.92 0.65
C PRO A 196 -4.65 21.31 0.74
N THR A 197 -4.07 21.67 1.88
CA THR A 197 -3.37 22.96 2.07
C THR A 197 -2.13 23.04 1.18
N ILE A 198 -1.34 21.97 1.09
CA ILE A 198 -0.15 21.88 0.25
C ILE A 198 -0.53 22.02 -1.23
N ALA A 199 -1.56 21.32 -1.69
CA ALA A 199 -2.06 21.41 -3.06
C ALA A 199 -2.54 22.83 -3.40
N ALA A 200 -3.33 23.43 -2.51
CA ALA A 200 -3.81 24.80 -2.67
C ALA A 200 -2.66 25.83 -2.72
N TYR A 201 -1.66 25.69 -1.85
CA TYR A 201 -0.49 26.56 -1.84
C TYR A 201 0.36 26.39 -3.11
N SER A 202 0.55 25.16 -3.56
CA SER A 202 1.30 24.84 -4.79
C SER A 202 0.64 25.45 -6.02
N HIS A 203 -0.70 25.35 -6.13
CA HIS A 203 -1.46 25.98 -7.19
C HIS A 203 -1.38 27.53 -7.10
N LYS A 204 -1.61 28.09 -5.91
CA LYS A 204 -1.53 29.57 -5.73
C LYS A 204 -0.15 30.11 -6.07
N LYS A 205 0.92 29.38 -5.73
CA LYS A 205 2.28 29.76 -6.11
C LYS A 205 2.46 29.81 -7.63
N SER A 206 1.99 28.80 -8.38
CA SER A 206 2.10 28.77 -9.84
C SER A 206 1.27 29.87 -10.51
N CYS A 207 0.12 30.24 -9.92
CA CYS A 207 -0.74 31.35 -10.42
C CYS A 207 -0.30 32.73 -9.93
N GLY A 208 0.70 32.83 -9.05
CA GLY A 208 1.15 34.09 -8.46
C GLY A 208 0.14 34.70 -7.50
N GLN A 209 -0.71 33.89 -6.87
CA GLN A 209 -1.68 34.31 -5.87
C GLN A 209 -1.11 34.26 -4.44
N PRO A 210 -1.61 35.03 -3.49
CA PRO A 210 -1.18 34.97 -2.10
C PRO A 210 -1.59 33.66 -1.45
N LEU A 211 -0.73 33.13 -0.57
CA LEU A 211 -1.03 31.95 0.25
C LEU A 211 -2.00 32.35 1.36
N MET A 212 -3.09 31.60 1.49
CA MET A 212 -4.13 31.82 2.49
C MET A 212 -4.19 30.63 3.45
N TYR A 213 -4.42 30.91 4.73
CA TYR A 213 -4.60 29.83 5.73
C TYR A 213 -5.84 28.99 5.42
N PRO A 214 -5.79 27.69 5.72
CA PRO A 214 -6.94 26.81 5.60
C PRO A 214 -8.04 27.26 6.59
N ARG A 215 -9.28 27.06 6.20
CA ARG A 215 -10.45 27.28 7.06
C ARG A 215 -10.95 25.93 7.56
N ASN A 216 -11.16 25.82 8.86
CA ASN A 216 -11.61 24.59 9.55
C ASN A 216 -13.07 24.67 10.00
N ASP A 217 -13.75 25.73 9.59
CA ASP A 217 -15.15 26.04 9.91
C ASP A 217 -16.13 25.77 8.75
N LEU A 218 -15.65 25.09 7.70
CA LEU A 218 -16.41 24.72 6.50
C LEU A 218 -16.56 23.21 6.39
#